data_62f0c77e717641b9327ee3facf76abf2
#
_entry.id   62f0c77e717641b9327ee3facf76abf2
#
_cell.length_a   1.000
_cell.length_b   1.000
_cell.length_c   1.000
_cell.angle_alpha   90.00
_cell.angle_beta   90.00
_cell.angle_gamma   90.00
#
_symmetry.space_group_name_H-M   'P 1'
#
loop_
_entity.id
_entity.type
_entity.pdbx_description
1 polymer ?
#
loop_
_entity_poly.entity_id
_entity_poly.type
_entity_poly.pdbx_seq_one_letter_code
_entity_poly.pdbx_strand_id
1 'polypeptide(L)' 'MMAEVKLKLIRSLIGVSKAHIAILASLGLRKIGDVSVQPKNSATDGKLNKIIHMVEID' A
#
# COMPACT_ATOMS: atom_id res chain seq x y z
N MET A 1 -17.32 -2.08 -14.84
CA MET A 1 -16.51 -3.18 -14.29
C MET A 1 -15.54 -2.61 -13.26
N MET A 2 -15.54 -3.18 -12.06
CA MET A 2 -14.69 -2.67 -11.00
C MET A 2 -13.37 -3.41 -11.00
N ALA A 3 -12.28 -2.67 -11.15
CA ALA A 3 -10.95 -3.23 -11.01
C ALA A 3 -10.46 -2.92 -9.60
N GLU A 4 -9.95 -3.93 -8.94
CA GLU A 4 -9.43 -3.81 -7.59
C GLU A 4 -8.00 -4.30 -7.53
N VAL A 5 -7.23 -3.69 -6.64
CA VAL A 5 -5.85 -4.08 -6.39
C VAL A 5 -5.76 -4.58 -4.97
N LYS A 6 -5.28 -5.79 -4.79
CA LYS A 6 -5.04 -6.36 -3.48
C LYS A 6 -3.58 -6.16 -3.11
N LEU A 7 -3.36 -5.46 -2.01
CA LEU A 7 -2.04 -5.10 -1.55
C LEU A 7 -1.72 -5.82 -0.25
N LYS A 8 -0.51 -6.35 -0.15
CA LYS A 8 -0.04 -7.00 1.06
C LYS A 8 1.28 -6.35 1.46
N LEU A 9 1.35 -5.89 2.70
CA LEU A 9 2.58 -5.30 3.21
C LEU A 9 3.59 -6.41 3.52
N ILE A 10 4.73 -6.36 2.83
CA ILE A 10 5.76 -7.40 2.93
C ILE A 10 7.04 -6.90 3.60
N ARG A 11 7.11 -5.61 3.91
CA ARG A 11 8.29 -5.03 4.53
C ARG A 11 7.95 -4.32 5.83
N SER A 12 8.91 -4.35 6.75
CA SER A 12 8.78 -3.64 8.02
C SER A 12 8.73 -2.12 7.80
N LEU A 13 7.98 -1.43 8.67
CA LEU A 13 7.91 0.02 8.64
C LEU A 13 9.07 0.68 9.38
N ILE A 14 9.95 -0.11 9.99
CA ILE A 14 11.12 0.41 10.68
C ILE A 14 12.06 1.04 9.65
N GLY A 15 12.42 2.30 9.88
CA GLY A 15 13.30 3.03 8.96
C GLY A 15 12.60 3.63 7.75
N VAL A 16 11.29 3.49 7.65
CA VAL A 16 10.52 4.07 6.55
C VAL A 16 10.18 5.52 6.87
N SER A 17 10.19 6.38 5.86
CA SER A 17 9.87 7.80 6.05
C SER A 17 8.42 7.96 6.50
N LYS A 18 8.17 9.04 7.24
CA LYS A 18 6.82 9.32 7.73
C LYS A 18 5.82 9.49 6.60
N ALA A 19 6.26 10.05 5.47
CA ALA A 19 5.38 10.22 4.32
C ALA A 19 4.87 8.88 3.80
N HIS A 20 5.76 7.88 3.70
CA HIS A 20 5.38 6.55 3.25
C HIS A 20 4.51 5.84 4.29
N ILE A 21 4.81 6.02 5.57
CA ILE A 21 4.00 5.45 6.64
C ILE A 21 2.57 6.01 6.58
N ALA A 22 2.44 7.31 6.33
CA ALA A 22 1.12 7.93 6.21
C ALA A 22 0.34 7.34 5.03
N ILE A 23 1.02 7.10 3.90
CA ILE A 23 0.39 6.48 2.73
C ILE A 23 -0.07 5.07 3.05
N LEU A 24 0.78 4.28 3.68
CA LEU A 24 0.44 2.91 4.07
C LEU A 24 -0.72 2.89 5.06
N ALA A 25 -0.72 3.79 6.02
CA ALA A 25 -1.79 3.90 7.00
C ALA A 25 -3.13 4.25 6.32
N SER A 26 -3.09 5.13 5.31
CA SER A 26 -4.29 5.49 4.56
C SER A 26 -4.85 4.30 3.78
N LEU A 27 -4.01 3.34 3.45
CA LEU A 27 -4.41 2.11 2.78
C LEU A 27 -4.77 1.00 3.75
N GLY A 28 -4.57 1.21 5.04
CA GLY A 28 -4.85 0.19 6.06
C GLY A 28 -3.70 -0.78 6.29
N LEU A 29 -2.53 -0.48 5.78
CA LEU A 29 -1.35 -1.35 5.91
C LEU A 29 -0.46 -0.79 7.01
N ARG A 30 -0.51 -1.40 8.18
CA ARG A 30 0.23 -0.89 9.35
C ARG A 30 1.36 -1.80 9.80
N LYS A 31 1.31 -3.07 9.45
CA LYS A 31 2.34 -4.04 9.84
C LYS A 31 2.49 -5.11 8.77
N ILE A 32 3.59 -5.82 8.82
CA ILE A 32 3.85 -6.91 7.87
C ILE A 32 2.71 -7.94 7.95
N GLY A 33 2.23 -8.32 6.79
CA GLY A 33 1.14 -9.28 6.68
C GLY A 33 -0.24 -8.64 6.52
N ASP A 34 -0.35 -7.33 6.75
CA ASP A 34 -1.62 -6.65 6.53
C ASP A 34 -1.97 -6.67 5.04
N VAL A 35 -3.25 -6.87 4.78
CA VAL A 35 -3.77 -6.93 3.41
C VAL A 35 -4.84 -5.85 3.26
N SER A 36 -4.82 -5.19 2.12
CA SER A 36 -5.80 -4.16 1.81
C SER A 36 -6.26 -4.31 0.37
N VAL A 37 -7.56 -4.13 0.14
CA VAL A 37 -8.13 -4.13 -1.19
C VAL A 37 -8.53 -2.70 -1.52
N GLN A 38 -8.01 -2.16 -2.60
CA GLN A 38 -8.23 -0.78 -3.00
C GLN A 38 -8.77 -0.73 -4.42
N PRO A 39 -9.63 0.25 -4.73
CA PRO A 39 -10.07 0.43 -6.10
C PRO A 39 -8.89 0.86 -6.97
N LYS A 40 -8.84 0.34 -8.18
CA LYS A 40 -7.80 0.72 -9.12
C LYS A 40 -8.20 2.04 -9.79
N ASN A 41 -7.56 3.12 -9.37
CA ASN A 41 -7.79 4.44 -9.96
C ASN A 41 -6.51 5.27 -9.85
N SER A 42 -6.54 6.49 -10.39
CA SER A 42 -5.36 7.35 -10.41
C SER A 42 -4.83 7.67 -9.01
N ALA A 43 -5.72 7.89 -8.05
CA ALA A 43 -5.31 8.20 -6.68
C ALA A 43 -4.60 7.01 -6.04
N THR A 44 -5.13 5.81 -6.23
CA THR A 44 -4.50 4.60 -5.72
C THR A 44 -3.17 4.35 -6.41
N ASP A 45 -3.11 4.52 -7.71
CA ASP A 45 -1.88 4.34 -8.48
C ASP A 45 -0.79 5.31 -8.01
N GLY A 46 -1.13 6.55 -7.73
CA GLY A 46 -0.19 7.54 -7.22
C GLY A 46 0.39 7.14 -5.87
N LYS A 47 -0.44 6.64 -4.97
CA LYS A 47 0.01 6.14 -3.68
C LYS A 47 0.86 4.88 -3.84
N LEU A 48 0.41 3.98 -4.69
CA LEU A 48 1.08 2.71 -4.92
C LEU A 48 2.49 2.90 -5.47
N ASN A 49 2.66 3.83 -6.41
CA ASN A 49 3.98 4.10 -6.99
C ASN A 49 5.02 4.48 -5.93
N LYS A 50 4.60 5.10 -4.86
CA LYS A 50 5.51 5.52 -3.79
C LYS A 50 5.89 4.38 -2.86
N ILE A 51 5.05 3.36 -2.75
CA ILE A 51 5.24 2.27 -1.80
C ILE A 51 5.33 0.89 -2.46
N ILE A 52 5.43 0.85 -3.79
CA ILE A 52 5.38 -0.41 -4.52
C ILE A 52 6.51 -1.36 -4.13
N HIS A 53 7.64 -0.82 -3.69
CA HIS A 53 8.77 -1.63 -3.23
C HIS A 53 8.52 -2.26 -1.85
N MET A 54 7.44 -1.87 -1.17
CA MET A 54 7.12 -2.33 0.18
C MET A 54 5.93 -3.27 0.21
N VAL A 55 5.19 -3.36 -0.86
CA VAL A 55 3.97 -4.17 -0.91
C VAL A 55 4.04 -5.15 -2.07
N GLU A 56 3.28 -6.22 -1.92
CA GLU A 56 3.07 -7.19 -2.99
C GLU A 56 1.67 -6.99 -3.54
N ILE A 57 1.59 -6.95 -4.87
CA ILE A 57 0.32 -6.81 -5.56
C ILE A 57 -0.15 -8.19 -6.00
N ASP A 58 -1.36 -8.48 -5.63
CA ASP A 58 -1.97 -9.76 -6.00
C ASP A 58 -2.96 -9.57 -7.16
#